data_67c99ac45b149b24418846f8295486e9
#
_entry.id   67c99ac45b149b24418846f8295486e9
#
_cell.length_a   1.000
_cell.length_b   1.000
_cell.length_c   1.000
_cell.angle_alpha   90.00
_cell.angle_beta   90.00
_cell.angle_gamma   90.00
#
_symmetry.space_group_name_H-M   'P 1'
#
loop_
_entity.id
_entity.type
_entity.pdbx_description
1 polymer ?
#
loop_
_entity_poly.entity_id
_entity_poly.type
_entity_poly.pdbx_seq_one_letter_code
_entity_poly.pdbx_strand_id
1 'polypeptide(L)'
;MGFFDGMKTNQLGQKAYNAHVQANDLNKRGRVAEAKAKFEEAKKLYEEAYAEGCRRTNILMSYSVLLMRLGDFARARELMKEVSAIGGLDEDTHFELRANYSICLWRLGILDEAIKTIRYAGKHAKNGSYYASLGTFLVEQAGNTGEESDFEEAKALLDEAMDYDDEDAATLDNYGEYYRLLSLRAGDAEQAAELRAKSKEYYESAHKQKPGQITTLYALAKFEREDGNLERARELTDKAIMHWSSKVCPISLEQLQALRAELG
;
A
#
# COMPACT_ATOMS: atom_id res chain seq x y z
N MET A 1 35.23 -14.87 9.21
CA MET A 1 34.33 -15.45 8.20
C MET A 1 35.17 -15.86 7.01
N GLY A 2 35.19 -17.14 6.65
CA GLY A 2 36.02 -17.62 5.55
C GLY A 2 35.38 -17.33 4.19
N PHE A 3 36.17 -17.31 3.13
CA PHE A 3 35.72 -17.10 1.73
C PHE A 3 34.55 -18.02 1.34
N PHE A 4 34.53 -19.26 1.81
CA PHE A 4 33.47 -20.24 1.59
C PHE A 4 32.15 -19.90 2.29
N ASP A 5 32.19 -19.26 3.48
CA ASP A 5 31.00 -18.85 4.21
C ASP A 5 30.28 -17.74 3.47
N GLY A 6 31.00 -16.78 2.89
CA GLY A 6 30.42 -15.71 2.07
C GLY A 6 29.80 -16.21 0.77
N MET A 7 30.33 -17.27 0.15
CA MET A 7 29.72 -17.88 -1.04
C MET A 7 28.40 -18.58 -0.72
N LYS A 8 28.34 -19.36 0.36
CA LYS A 8 27.13 -20.07 0.80
C LYS A 8 26.01 -19.08 1.10
N THR A 9 26.32 -18.01 1.84
CA THR A 9 25.41 -16.96 2.24
C THR A 9 24.82 -16.22 1.02
N ASN A 10 25.66 -15.92 0.04
CA ASN A 10 25.23 -15.29 -1.21
C ASN A 10 24.31 -16.20 -2.04
N GLN A 11 24.59 -17.52 -2.06
CA GLN A 11 23.73 -18.48 -2.75
C GLN A 11 22.36 -18.63 -2.09
N LEU A 12 22.29 -18.62 -0.76
CA LEU A 12 21.02 -18.63 -0.03
C LEU A 12 20.19 -17.39 -0.32
N GLY A 13 20.80 -16.19 -0.25
CA GLY A 13 20.14 -14.95 -0.58
C GLY A 13 19.60 -14.94 -2.02
N GLN A 14 20.37 -15.45 -2.97
CA GLN A 14 19.92 -15.54 -4.36
C GLN A 14 18.78 -16.56 -4.55
N LYS A 15 18.80 -17.70 -3.86
CA LYS A 15 17.70 -18.67 -3.87
C LYS A 15 16.42 -18.04 -3.30
N ALA A 16 16.52 -17.31 -2.20
CA ALA A 16 15.40 -16.59 -1.60
C ALA A 16 14.78 -15.59 -2.57
N TYR A 17 15.62 -14.77 -3.22
CA TYR A 17 15.19 -13.81 -4.23
C TYR A 17 14.46 -14.50 -5.40
N ASN A 18 15.01 -15.58 -5.93
CA ASN A 18 14.41 -16.32 -7.03
C ASN A 18 13.05 -16.92 -6.64
N ALA A 19 12.92 -17.48 -5.43
CA ALA A 19 11.63 -17.96 -4.92
C ALA A 19 10.61 -16.83 -4.79
N HIS A 20 11.03 -15.65 -4.32
CA HIS A 20 10.19 -14.46 -4.22
C HIS A 20 9.71 -13.97 -5.61
N VAL A 21 10.58 -13.93 -6.61
CA VAL A 21 10.22 -13.59 -8.00
C VAL A 21 9.21 -14.60 -8.56
N GLN A 22 9.44 -15.90 -8.37
CA GLN A 22 8.49 -16.94 -8.79
C GLN A 22 7.12 -16.79 -8.11
N ALA A 23 7.10 -16.46 -6.81
CA ALA A 23 5.86 -16.19 -6.08
C ALA A 23 5.09 -15.02 -6.68
N ASN A 24 5.78 -13.92 -7.02
CA ASN A 24 5.17 -12.76 -7.67
C ASN A 24 4.59 -13.12 -9.06
N ASP A 25 5.30 -13.93 -9.85
CA ASP A 25 4.82 -14.37 -11.15
C ASP A 25 3.57 -15.28 -11.04
N LEU A 26 3.58 -16.24 -10.12
CA LEU A 26 2.42 -17.07 -9.81
C LEU A 26 1.21 -16.22 -9.39
N ASN A 27 1.43 -15.22 -8.55
CA ASN A 27 0.37 -14.31 -8.11
C ASN A 27 -0.22 -13.49 -9.27
N LYS A 28 0.64 -12.98 -10.17
CA LYS A 28 0.20 -12.27 -11.39
C LYS A 28 -0.65 -13.14 -12.31
N ARG A 29 -0.37 -14.45 -12.36
CA ARG A 29 -1.14 -15.45 -13.13
C ARG A 29 -2.40 -15.95 -12.41
N GLY A 30 -2.76 -15.40 -11.26
CA GLY A 30 -3.94 -15.81 -10.47
C GLY A 30 -3.77 -17.14 -9.72
N ARG A 31 -2.56 -17.73 -9.69
CA ARG A 31 -2.25 -18.98 -8.97
C ARG A 31 -1.99 -18.69 -7.49
N VAL A 32 -3.00 -18.16 -6.81
CA VAL A 32 -2.88 -17.55 -5.46
C VAL A 32 -2.35 -18.55 -4.42
N ALA A 33 -2.86 -19.79 -4.40
CA ALA A 33 -2.43 -20.80 -3.43
C ALA A 33 -0.95 -21.18 -3.59
N GLU A 34 -0.49 -21.33 -4.82
CA GLU A 34 0.90 -21.65 -5.13
C GLU A 34 1.81 -20.45 -4.86
N ALA A 35 1.35 -19.25 -5.20
CA ALA A 35 2.05 -18.02 -4.85
C ALA A 35 2.27 -17.90 -3.34
N LYS A 36 1.24 -18.17 -2.54
CA LYS A 36 1.33 -18.16 -1.06
C LYS A 36 2.38 -19.14 -0.55
N ALA A 37 2.38 -20.39 -1.04
CA ALA A 37 3.38 -21.38 -0.66
C ALA A 37 4.80 -20.94 -1.03
N LYS A 38 4.97 -20.31 -2.20
CA LYS A 38 6.27 -19.78 -2.64
C LYS A 38 6.71 -18.55 -1.86
N PHE A 39 5.81 -17.68 -1.41
CA PHE A 39 6.15 -16.58 -0.51
C PHE A 39 6.66 -17.08 0.86
N GLU A 40 6.04 -18.13 1.40
CA GLU A 40 6.51 -18.75 2.65
C GLU A 40 7.87 -19.43 2.49
N GLU A 41 8.11 -20.12 1.34
CA GLU A 41 9.42 -20.67 1.02
C GLU A 41 10.49 -19.57 0.92
N ALA A 42 10.18 -18.49 0.20
CA ALA A 42 11.08 -17.36 0.08
C ALA A 42 11.41 -16.72 1.45
N LYS A 43 10.40 -16.57 2.32
CA LYS A 43 10.60 -16.05 3.68
C LYS A 43 11.60 -16.90 4.46
N LYS A 44 11.43 -18.22 4.49
CA LYS A 44 12.36 -19.14 5.17
C LYS A 44 13.79 -19.00 4.66
N LEU A 45 13.95 -18.95 3.33
CA LEU A 45 15.26 -18.79 2.70
C LEU A 45 15.91 -17.44 3.03
N TYR A 46 15.13 -16.34 3.10
CA TYR A 46 15.64 -15.05 3.55
C TYR A 46 16.04 -15.06 5.03
N GLU A 47 15.25 -15.69 5.89
CA GLU A 47 15.57 -15.87 7.32
C GLU A 47 16.88 -16.65 7.50
N GLU A 48 17.05 -17.74 6.78
CA GLU A 48 18.29 -18.53 6.79
C GLU A 48 19.47 -17.72 6.27
N ALA A 49 19.33 -17.04 5.11
CA ALA A 49 20.38 -16.19 4.57
C ALA A 49 20.79 -15.08 5.54
N TYR A 50 19.81 -14.45 6.19
CA TYR A 50 20.05 -13.40 7.18
C TYR A 50 20.77 -13.95 8.42
N ALA A 51 20.34 -15.11 8.94
CA ALA A 51 20.98 -15.78 10.06
C ALA A 51 22.43 -16.19 9.78
N GLU A 52 22.71 -16.63 8.56
CA GLU A 52 24.08 -16.94 8.08
C GLU A 52 24.92 -15.68 7.78
N GLY A 53 24.39 -14.48 8.02
CA GLY A 53 25.12 -13.23 7.89
C GLY A 53 25.00 -12.52 6.52
N CYS A 54 24.06 -12.86 5.67
CA CYS A 54 23.80 -12.11 4.43
C CYS A 54 23.37 -10.69 4.75
N ARG A 55 24.13 -9.69 4.28
CA ARG A 55 23.86 -8.26 4.46
C ARG A 55 23.93 -7.49 3.14
N ARG A 56 23.63 -8.18 2.03
CA ARG A 56 23.58 -7.52 0.71
C ARG A 56 22.34 -6.66 0.61
N THR A 57 22.50 -5.40 0.24
CA THR A 57 21.44 -4.39 0.11
C THR A 57 20.24 -4.89 -0.66
N ASN A 58 20.44 -5.42 -1.87
CA ASN A 58 19.37 -5.92 -2.71
C ASN A 58 18.59 -7.10 -2.09
N ILE A 59 19.27 -7.96 -1.34
CA ILE A 59 18.64 -9.10 -0.65
C ILE A 59 17.82 -8.60 0.55
N LEU A 60 18.36 -7.69 1.36
CA LEU A 60 17.66 -7.10 2.50
C LEU A 60 16.46 -6.27 2.04
N MET A 61 16.58 -5.50 0.95
CA MET A 61 15.46 -4.77 0.34
C MET A 61 14.36 -5.72 -0.11
N SER A 62 14.70 -6.77 -0.88
CA SER A 62 13.73 -7.75 -1.35
C SER A 62 13.07 -8.51 -0.19
N TYR A 63 13.81 -8.82 0.87
CA TYR A 63 13.27 -9.42 2.09
C TYR A 63 12.31 -8.47 2.81
N SER A 64 12.64 -7.19 2.94
CA SER A 64 11.77 -6.19 3.53
C SER A 64 10.44 -6.08 2.76
N VAL A 65 10.49 -6.04 1.43
CA VAL A 65 9.28 -6.01 0.58
C VAL A 65 8.43 -7.26 0.76
N LEU A 66 9.05 -8.44 0.90
CA LEU A 66 8.33 -9.68 1.20
C LEU A 66 7.65 -9.62 2.57
N LEU A 67 8.35 -9.13 3.61
CA LEU A 67 7.77 -8.97 4.95
C LEU A 67 6.60 -7.99 4.96
N MET A 68 6.70 -6.85 4.25
CA MET A 68 5.56 -5.96 4.06
C MET A 68 4.38 -6.69 3.43
N ARG A 69 4.63 -7.51 2.40
CA ARG A 69 3.58 -8.31 1.76
C ARG A 69 2.91 -9.29 2.73
N LEU A 70 3.66 -9.82 3.68
CA LEU A 70 3.16 -10.75 4.70
C LEU A 70 2.61 -10.02 5.96
N GLY A 71 2.64 -8.68 5.98
CA GLY A 71 2.12 -7.87 7.08
C GLY A 71 3.09 -7.65 8.24
N ASP A 72 4.32 -8.13 8.15
CA ASP A 72 5.34 -7.91 9.18
C ASP A 72 6.08 -6.57 8.94
N PHE A 73 5.36 -5.46 9.12
CA PHE A 73 5.88 -4.10 8.90
C PHE A 73 6.95 -3.72 9.92
N ALA A 74 6.88 -4.25 11.13
CA ALA A 74 7.87 -3.97 12.17
C ALA A 74 9.24 -4.54 11.78
N ARG A 75 9.29 -5.80 11.37
CA ARG A 75 10.53 -6.44 10.94
C ARG A 75 11.04 -5.85 9.61
N ALA A 76 10.15 -5.55 8.67
CA ALA A 76 10.52 -4.87 7.43
C ALA A 76 11.20 -3.54 7.70
N ARG A 77 10.64 -2.72 8.61
CA ARG A 77 11.23 -1.44 9.02
C ARG A 77 12.65 -1.59 9.59
N GLU A 78 12.89 -2.58 10.45
CA GLU A 78 14.21 -2.81 11.02
C GLU A 78 15.25 -3.20 9.94
N LEU A 79 14.88 -4.06 9.00
CA LEU A 79 15.78 -4.39 7.88
C LEU A 79 16.09 -3.18 7.01
N MET A 80 15.13 -2.30 6.77
CA MET A 80 15.34 -1.06 6.00
C MET A 80 16.27 -0.08 6.73
N LYS A 81 16.23 -0.02 8.07
CA LYS A 81 17.23 0.72 8.85
C LYS A 81 18.64 0.14 8.67
N GLU A 82 18.78 -1.18 8.66
CA GLU A 82 20.07 -1.83 8.40
C GLU A 82 20.56 -1.49 6.99
N VAL A 83 19.69 -1.53 5.97
CA VAL A 83 20.04 -1.11 4.60
C VAL A 83 20.52 0.34 4.57
N SER A 84 19.79 1.24 5.22
CA SER A 84 20.18 2.65 5.31
C SER A 84 21.56 2.85 5.97
N ALA A 85 21.90 2.02 6.96
CA ALA A 85 23.18 2.07 7.68
C ALA A 85 24.36 1.52 6.86
N ILE A 86 24.12 0.62 5.90
CA ILE A 86 25.18 0.13 4.98
C ILE A 86 25.71 1.27 4.12
N GLY A 87 24.84 2.18 3.69
CA GLY A 87 25.23 3.33 2.85
C GLY A 87 25.53 2.96 1.39
N GLY A 88 25.99 3.94 0.62
CA GLY A 88 26.42 3.74 -0.77
C GLY A 88 25.29 3.38 -1.74
N LEU A 89 24.04 3.75 -1.39
CA LEU A 89 22.86 3.54 -2.23
C LEU A 89 22.86 4.55 -3.38
N ASP A 90 22.51 4.10 -4.58
CA ASP A 90 22.14 5.01 -5.66
C ASP A 90 20.82 5.73 -5.34
N GLU A 91 20.52 6.78 -6.11
CA GLU A 91 19.36 7.64 -5.85
C GLU A 91 18.03 6.86 -5.94
N ASP A 92 17.90 5.96 -6.90
CA ASP A 92 16.69 5.16 -7.10
C ASP A 92 16.48 4.19 -5.93
N THR A 93 17.51 3.48 -5.52
CA THR A 93 17.47 2.57 -4.36
C THR A 93 17.20 3.34 -3.07
N HIS A 94 17.77 4.53 -2.93
CA HIS A 94 17.54 5.39 -1.78
C HIS A 94 16.09 5.89 -1.72
N PHE A 95 15.52 6.28 -2.87
CA PHE A 95 14.11 6.64 -2.97
C PHE A 95 13.21 5.44 -2.61
N GLU A 96 13.44 4.28 -3.23
CA GLU A 96 12.65 3.06 -2.99
C GLU A 96 12.70 2.66 -1.50
N LEU A 97 13.87 2.69 -0.88
CA LEU A 97 14.04 2.43 0.54
C LEU A 97 13.17 3.37 1.39
N ARG A 98 13.20 4.68 1.12
CA ARG A 98 12.45 5.69 1.86
C ARG A 98 10.94 5.55 1.65
N ALA A 99 10.50 5.28 0.42
CA ALA A 99 9.10 5.07 0.11
C ALA A 99 8.54 3.83 0.86
N ASN A 100 9.24 2.70 0.79
CA ASN A 100 8.84 1.51 1.52
C ASN A 100 8.90 1.69 3.05
N TYR A 101 9.92 2.42 3.55
CA TYR A 101 10.03 2.75 4.97
C TYR A 101 8.85 3.61 5.45
N SER A 102 8.42 4.61 4.67
CA SER A 102 7.27 5.45 5.00
C SER A 102 5.97 4.63 5.07
N ILE A 103 5.78 3.67 4.16
CA ILE A 103 4.65 2.75 4.20
C ILE A 103 4.69 1.89 5.47
N CYS A 104 5.87 1.40 5.89
CA CYS A 104 6.00 0.67 7.15
C CYS A 104 5.62 1.54 8.36
N LEU A 105 6.07 2.79 8.40
CA LEU A 105 5.72 3.73 9.46
C LEU A 105 4.20 3.97 9.50
N TRP A 106 3.59 4.25 8.36
CA TRP A 106 2.15 4.43 8.25
C TRP A 106 1.37 3.21 8.77
N ARG A 107 1.73 2.02 8.31
CA ARG A 107 1.08 0.76 8.73
C ARG A 107 1.29 0.42 10.22
N LEU A 108 2.27 1.03 10.85
CA LEU A 108 2.53 0.96 12.30
C LEU A 108 1.86 2.11 13.08
N GLY A 109 1.03 2.94 12.42
CA GLY A 109 0.34 4.07 13.04
C GLY A 109 1.21 5.29 13.31
N ILE A 110 2.38 5.39 12.69
CA ILE A 110 3.35 6.48 12.90
C ILE A 110 3.25 7.45 11.71
N LEU A 111 2.07 8.06 11.53
CA LEU A 111 1.72 8.83 10.33
C LEU A 111 2.61 10.06 10.11
N ASP A 112 2.89 10.84 11.14
CA ASP A 112 3.71 12.06 11.02
C ASP A 112 5.13 11.76 10.48
N GLU A 113 5.74 10.68 10.98
CA GLU A 113 7.06 10.25 10.51
C GLU A 113 7.00 9.65 9.09
N ALA A 114 5.89 9.01 8.74
CA ALA A 114 5.66 8.51 7.38
C ALA A 114 5.62 9.68 6.38
N ILE A 115 4.86 10.74 6.69
CA ILE A 115 4.77 11.97 5.88
C ILE A 115 6.16 12.65 5.75
N LYS A 116 6.88 12.84 6.85
CA LYS A 116 8.23 13.41 6.82
C LYS A 116 9.18 12.59 5.95
N THR A 117 9.10 11.28 6.06
CA THR A 117 9.98 10.35 5.34
C THR A 117 9.74 10.39 3.84
N ILE A 118 8.47 10.33 3.39
CA ILE A 118 8.15 10.35 1.96
C ILE A 118 8.43 11.74 1.36
N ARG A 119 8.16 12.83 2.07
CA ARG A 119 8.52 14.18 1.62
C ARG A 119 10.03 14.36 1.46
N TYR A 120 10.83 13.73 2.33
CA TYR A 120 12.28 13.74 2.15
C TYR A 120 12.68 13.00 0.88
N ALA A 121 12.08 11.84 0.59
CA ALA A 121 12.31 11.13 -0.67
C ALA A 121 11.91 11.98 -1.89
N GLY A 122 10.80 12.69 -1.83
CA GLY A 122 10.29 13.58 -2.87
C GLY A 122 11.18 14.78 -3.22
N LYS A 123 12.20 15.09 -2.39
CA LYS A 123 13.22 16.10 -2.74
C LYS A 123 14.15 15.63 -3.86
N HIS A 124 14.28 14.33 -4.04
CA HIS A 124 15.13 13.72 -5.06
C HIS A 124 14.30 13.29 -6.30
N ALA A 125 13.11 12.75 -6.09
CA ALA A 125 12.23 12.34 -7.17
C ALA A 125 10.77 12.42 -6.73
N LYS A 126 9.92 12.99 -7.57
CA LYS A 126 8.47 12.93 -7.47
C LYS A 126 7.95 12.04 -8.59
N ASN A 127 7.53 10.84 -8.26
CA ASN A 127 7.00 9.84 -9.19
C ASN A 127 5.67 9.29 -8.67
N GLY A 128 5.01 8.39 -9.42
CA GLY A 128 3.72 7.82 -9.04
C GLY A 128 3.69 7.22 -7.63
N SER A 129 4.77 6.57 -7.19
CA SER A 129 4.86 6.01 -5.82
C SER A 129 4.91 7.11 -4.74
N TYR A 130 5.55 8.25 -5.04
CA TYR A 130 5.56 9.41 -4.15
C TYR A 130 4.15 9.97 -3.99
N TYR A 131 3.48 10.28 -5.09
CA TYR A 131 2.13 10.85 -5.08
C TYR A 131 1.12 9.92 -4.43
N ALA A 132 1.13 8.63 -4.80
CA ALA A 132 0.25 7.63 -4.21
C ALA A 132 0.42 7.52 -2.70
N SER A 133 1.66 7.46 -2.20
CA SER A 133 1.92 7.31 -0.77
C SER A 133 1.60 8.59 0.01
N LEU A 134 2.12 9.74 -0.43
CA LEU A 134 1.90 11.01 0.27
C LEU A 134 0.43 11.43 0.21
N GLY A 135 -0.26 11.19 -0.92
CA GLY A 135 -1.70 11.44 -1.05
C GLY A 135 -2.51 10.66 -0.03
N THR A 136 -2.25 9.34 0.08
CA THR A 136 -2.89 8.50 1.11
C THR A 136 -2.65 9.05 2.53
N PHE A 137 -1.40 9.42 2.84
CA PHE A 137 -1.06 9.89 4.19
C PHE A 137 -1.69 11.23 4.54
N LEU A 138 -1.71 12.18 3.59
CA LEU A 138 -2.32 13.51 3.83
C LEU A 138 -3.84 13.44 3.91
N VAL A 139 -4.49 12.62 3.09
CA VAL A 139 -5.93 12.40 3.19
C VAL A 139 -6.29 11.76 4.54
N GLU A 140 -5.50 10.79 5.01
CA GLU A 140 -5.69 10.20 6.34
C GLU A 140 -5.43 11.22 7.45
N GLN A 141 -4.38 12.05 7.34
CA GLN A 141 -4.12 13.13 8.29
C GLN A 141 -5.30 14.09 8.37
N ALA A 142 -5.80 14.59 7.24
CA ALA A 142 -6.95 15.48 7.17
C ALA A 142 -8.20 14.86 7.81
N GLY A 143 -8.43 13.56 7.58
CA GLY A 143 -9.51 12.81 8.22
C GLY A 143 -9.36 12.70 9.73
N ASN A 144 -8.13 12.54 10.23
CA ASN A 144 -7.84 12.39 11.66
C ASN A 144 -7.90 13.71 12.43
N THR A 145 -7.35 14.78 11.87
CA THR A 145 -7.29 16.10 12.53
C THR A 145 -8.58 16.88 12.37
N GLY A 146 -9.21 16.77 11.19
CA GLY A 146 -10.33 17.61 10.84
C GLY A 146 -9.98 19.08 10.56
N GLU A 147 -8.69 19.44 10.51
CA GLU A 147 -8.25 20.81 10.27
C GLU A 147 -8.36 21.19 8.79
N GLU A 148 -8.84 22.39 8.50
CA GLU A 148 -9.01 22.87 7.13
C GLU A 148 -7.69 22.91 6.36
N SER A 149 -6.61 23.35 7.02
CA SER A 149 -5.27 23.40 6.43
C SER A 149 -4.77 22.03 5.95
N ASP A 150 -5.12 20.94 6.64
CA ASP A 150 -4.74 19.58 6.23
C ASP A 150 -5.54 19.14 5.01
N PHE A 151 -6.81 19.52 4.89
CA PHE A 151 -7.61 19.30 3.68
C PHE A 151 -7.09 20.10 2.49
N GLU A 152 -6.69 21.36 2.69
CA GLU A 152 -6.08 22.19 1.65
C GLU A 152 -4.76 21.58 1.17
N GLU A 153 -3.91 21.11 2.07
CA GLU A 153 -2.65 20.47 1.71
C GLU A 153 -2.86 19.15 0.97
N ALA A 154 -3.78 18.31 1.43
CA ALA A 154 -4.15 17.07 0.75
C ALA A 154 -4.66 17.35 -0.66
N LYS A 155 -5.55 18.35 -0.83
CA LYS A 155 -6.09 18.74 -2.13
C LYS A 155 -5.01 19.22 -3.09
N ALA A 156 -4.12 20.09 -2.62
CA ALA A 156 -3.03 20.62 -3.45
C ALA A 156 -2.11 19.50 -3.97
N LEU A 157 -1.79 18.51 -3.13
CA LEU A 157 -1.01 17.35 -3.55
C LEU A 157 -1.76 16.46 -4.54
N LEU A 158 -3.05 16.23 -4.30
CA LEU A 158 -3.87 15.43 -5.22
C LEU A 158 -4.00 16.09 -6.58
N ASP A 159 -4.11 17.43 -6.65
CA ASP A 159 -4.09 18.18 -7.90
C ASP A 159 -2.76 18.01 -8.65
N GLU A 160 -1.62 18.12 -7.93
CA GLU A 160 -0.29 17.87 -8.50
C GLU A 160 -0.16 16.41 -8.99
N ALA A 161 -0.75 15.45 -8.28
CA ALA A 161 -0.74 14.06 -8.68
C ALA A 161 -1.57 13.79 -9.94
N MET A 162 -2.73 14.45 -10.08
CA MET A 162 -3.56 14.37 -11.29
C MET A 162 -2.88 15.01 -12.51
N ASP A 163 -2.14 16.11 -12.31
CA ASP A 163 -1.33 16.72 -13.38
C ASP A 163 -0.18 15.79 -13.83
N TYR A 164 0.31 14.94 -12.92
CA TYR A 164 1.34 13.96 -13.23
C TYR A 164 0.79 12.73 -13.97
N ASP A 165 -0.33 12.17 -13.51
CA ASP A 165 -1.01 11.00 -14.09
C ASP A 165 -2.48 10.98 -13.64
N ASP A 166 -3.37 11.42 -14.55
CA ASP A 166 -4.82 11.53 -14.31
C ASP A 166 -5.56 10.17 -14.34
N GLU A 167 -4.89 9.11 -14.77
CA GLU A 167 -5.41 7.75 -14.79
C GLU A 167 -4.85 6.87 -13.64
N ASP A 168 -3.96 7.40 -12.77
CA ASP A 168 -3.44 6.61 -11.64
C ASP A 168 -4.55 6.23 -10.66
N ALA A 169 -4.78 4.92 -10.55
CA ALA A 169 -5.84 4.38 -9.70
C ALA A 169 -5.68 4.75 -8.21
N ALA A 170 -4.46 4.93 -7.71
CA ALA A 170 -4.24 5.29 -6.31
C ALA A 170 -4.58 6.76 -6.06
N THR A 171 -4.24 7.65 -6.99
CA THR A 171 -4.62 9.06 -6.95
C THR A 171 -6.13 9.23 -7.00
N LEU A 172 -6.79 8.53 -7.92
CA LEU A 172 -8.25 8.52 -8.01
C LEU A 172 -8.93 7.98 -6.74
N ASP A 173 -8.40 6.90 -6.14
CA ASP A 173 -8.88 6.35 -4.86
C ASP A 173 -8.73 7.36 -3.72
N ASN A 174 -7.60 8.05 -3.65
CA ASN A 174 -7.34 9.11 -2.67
C ASN A 174 -8.31 10.29 -2.83
N TYR A 175 -8.65 10.68 -4.06
CA TYR A 175 -9.69 11.68 -4.30
C TYR A 175 -11.07 11.20 -3.85
N GLY A 176 -11.38 9.93 -4.10
CA GLY A 176 -12.60 9.30 -3.59
C GLY A 176 -12.71 9.45 -2.09
N GLU A 177 -11.66 9.11 -1.34
CA GLU A 177 -11.63 9.24 0.11
C GLU A 177 -11.67 10.70 0.58
N TYR A 178 -10.93 11.60 -0.08
CA TYR A 178 -10.94 13.03 0.20
C TYR A 178 -12.37 13.60 0.13
N TYR A 179 -13.10 13.38 -0.96
CA TYR A 179 -14.47 13.85 -1.10
C TYR A 179 -15.45 13.16 -0.16
N ARG A 180 -15.22 11.89 0.19
CA ARG A 180 -16.00 11.19 1.22
C ARG A 180 -15.85 11.87 2.58
N LEU A 181 -14.63 12.20 2.96
CA LEU A 181 -14.36 12.92 4.22
C LEU A 181 -15.01 14.29 4.22
N LEU A 182 -14.93 15.05 3.13
CA LEU A 182 -15.61 16.35 3.00
C LEU A 182 -17.13 16.21 3.08
N SER A 183 -17.72 15.16 2.49
CA SER A 183 -19.17 14.95 2.57
C SER A 183 -19.69 14.75 4.00
N LEU A 184 -18.86 14.12 4.85
CA LEU A 184 -19.19 13.94 6.29
C LEU A 184 -19.10 15.23 7.11
N ARG A 185 -18.46 16.27 6.58
CA ARG A 185 -18.26 17.58 7.22
C ARG A 185 -19.14 18.66 6.64
N ALA A 186 -19.90 18.36 5.60
CA ALA A 186 -20.75 19.34 4.91
C ALA A 186 -21.77 19.96 5.87
N GLY A 187 -22.00 21.26 5.70
CA GLY A 187 -22.90 22.03 6.58
C GLY A 187 -24.38 21.76 6.35
N ASP A 188 -24.73 21.23 5.18
CA ASP A 188 -26.10 20.89 4.79
C ASP A 188 -26.19 19.62 3.94
N ALA A 189 -27.40 19.09 3.80
CA ALA A 189 -27.63 17.83 3.13
C ALA A 189 -27.39 17.88 1.59
N GLU A 190 -27.60 19.02 0.97
CA GLU A 190 -27.38 19.21 -0.48
C GLU A 190 -25.88 19.14 -0.80
N GLN A 191 -25.07 19.92 -0.06
CA GLN A 191 -23.62 19.89 -0.18
C GLN A 191 -23.07 18.49 0.13
N ALA A 192 -23.57 17.82 1.18
CA ALA A 192 -23.17 16.47 1.53
C ALA A 192 -23.43 15.49 0.37
N ALA A 193 -24.60 15.58 -0.28
CA ALA A 193 -24.97 14.73 -1.39
C ALA A 193 -24.10 14.97 -2.63
N GLU A 194 -23.79 16.25 -2.96
CA GLU A 194 -22.88 16.58 -4.08
C GLU A 194 -21.47 16.03 -3.85
N LEU A 195 -20.91 16.21 -2.66
CA LEU A 195 -19.58 15.72 -2.32
C LEU A 195 -19.53 14.19 -2.30
N ARG A 196 -20.61 13.55 -1.80
CA ARG A 196 -20.76 12.09 -1.85
C ARG A 196 -20.81 11.56 -3.27
N ALA A 197 -21.51 12.25 -4.18
CA ALA A 197 -21.56 11.88 -5.59
C ALA A 197 -20.18 11.97 -6.25
N LYS A 198 -19.43 13.06 -6.01
CA LYS A 198 -18.04 13.20 -6.48
C LYS A 198 -17.14 12.10 -5.93
N SER A 199 -17.25 11.77 -4.66
CA SER A 199 -16.51 10.66 -4.06
C SER A 199 -16.77 9.35 -4.80
N LYS A 200 -18.05 9.01 -5.06
CA LYS A 200 -18.42 7.79 -5.78
C LYS A 200 -17.86 7.78 -7.20
N GLU A 201 -17.89 8.91 -7.92
CA GLU A 201 -17.36 9.06 -9.27
C GLU A 201 -15.84 8.77 -9.33
N TYR A 202 -15.07 9.31 -8.38
CA TYR A 202 -13.63 9.05 -8.30
C TYR A 202 -13.33 7.58 -7.98
N TYR A 203 -14.08 6.96 -7.07
CA TYR A 203 -13.91 5.52 -6.79
C TYR A 203 -14.30 4.64 -8.00
N GLU A 204 -15.34 4.99 -8.76
CA GLU A 204 -15.69 4.26 -9.98
C GLU A 204 -14.59 4.42 -11.04
N SER A 205 -13.99 5.60 -11.15
CA SER A 205 -12.84 5.85 -12.02
C SER A 205 -11.63 5.03 -11.60
N ALA A 206 -11.30 5.01 -10.30
CA ALA A 206 -10.25 4.16 -9.76
C ALA A 206 -10.50 2.67 -10.02
N HIS A 207 -11.75 2.22 -9.85
CA HIS A 207 -12.15 0.84 -10.12
C HIS A 207 -11.99 0.46 -11.59
N LYS A 208 -12.27 1.37 -12.51
CA LYS A 208 -12.09 1.18 -13.95
C LYS A 208 -10.61 0.97 -14.29
N GLN A 209 -9.72 1.77 -13.70
CA GLN A 209 -8.28 1.66 -13.92
C GLN A 209 -7.68 0.41 -13.26
N LYS A 210 -8.14 0.06 -12.06
CA LYS A 210 -7.63 -1.09 -11.29
C LYS A 210 -8.74 -1.88 -10.60
N PRO A 211 -9.40 -2.80 -11.32
CA PRO A 211 -10.60 -3.51 -10.83
C PRO A 211 -10.41 -4.38 -9.58
N GLY A 212 -9.16 -4.65 -9.18
CA GLY A 212 -8.83 -5.45 -7.99
C GLY A 212 -8.31 -4.63 -6.81
N GLN A 213 -8.41 -3.29 -6.83
CA GLN A 213 -7.95 -2.44 -5.73
C GLN A 213 -8.91 -2.56 -4.54
N ILE A 214 -8.42 -3.09 -3.43
CA ILE A 214 -9.26 -3.50 -2.29
C ILE A 214 -9.90 -2.29 -1.60
N THR A 215 -9.17 -1.18 -1.45
CA THR A 215 -9.69 0.07 -0.87
C THR A 215 -10.88 0.60 -1.66
N THR A 216 -10.73 0.68 -2.96
CA THR A 216 -11.77 1.10 -3.89
C THR A 216 -12.99 0.16 -3.85
N LEU A 217 -12.76 -1.16 -3.90
CA LEU A 217 -13.83 -2.16 -3.82
C LEU A 217 -14.62 -2.05 -2.52
N TYR A 218 -13.91 -1.87 -1.39
CA TYR A 218 -14.53 -1.70 -0.08
C TYR A 218 -15.35 -0.41 0.01
N ALA A 219 -14.80 0.70 -0.48
CA ALA A 219 -15.51 1.98 -0.50
C ALA A 219 -16.78 1.89 -1.35
N LEU A 220 -16.68 1.40 -2.58
CA LEU A 220 -17.83 1.23 -3.47
C LEU A 220 -18.89 0.27 -2.88
N ALA A 221 -18.46 -0.84 -2.25
CA ALA A 221 -19.40 -1.77 -1.60
C ALA A 221 -20.21 -1.06 -0.50
N LYS A 222 -19.59 -0.16 0.27
CA LYS A 222 -20.30 0.65 1.28
C LYS A 222 -21.28 1.63 0.62
N PHE A 223 -20.87 2.33 -0.44
CA PHE A 223 -21.77 3.19 -1.19
C PHE A 223 -22.98 2.44 -1.74
N GLU A 224 -22.75 1.29 -2.37
CA GLU A 224 -23.85 0.48 -2.95
C GLU A 224 -24.78 -0.10 -1.87
N ARG A 225 -24.25 -0.47 -0.69
CA ARG A 225 -25.06 -0.87 0.46
C ARG A 225 -25.95 0.28 0.94
N GLU A 226 -25.40 1.48 1.10
CA GLU A 226 -26.12 2.68 1.53
C GLU A 226 -27.20 3.09 0.51
N ASP A 227 -26.92 2.92 -0.79
CA ASP A 227 -27.84 3.17 -1.89
C ASP A 227 -28.91 2.07 -2.05
N GLY A 228 -28.82 0.96 -1.26
CA GLY A 228 -29.75 -0.17 -1.32
C GLY A 228 -29.45 -1.21 -2.41
N ASN A 229 -28.34 -1.06 -3.14
CA ASN A 229 -27.92 -1.96 -4.21
C ASN A 229 -27.14 -3.17 -3.65
N LEU A 230 -27.83 -4.00 -2.83
CA LEU A 230 -27.19 -5.05 -2.04
C LEU A 230 -26.49 -6.12 -2.87
N GLU A 231 -27.00 -6.44 -4.07
CA GLU A 231 -26.37 -7.42 -4.96
C GLU A 231 -24.98 -6.94 -5.41
N ARG A 232 -24.89 -5.69 -5.92
CA ARG A 232 -23.62 -5.10 -6.32
C ARG A 232 -22.66 -4.93 -5.13
N ALA A 233 -23.18 -4.56 -3.96
CA ALA A 233 -22.37 -4.47 -2.75
C ALA A 233 -21.74 -5.83 -2.38
N ARG A 234 -22.48 -6.93 -2.51
CA ARG A 234 -21.96 -8.30 -2.31
C ARG A 234 -20.85 -8.63 -3.30
N GLU A 235 -21.10 -8.41 -4.60
CA GLU A 235 -20.12 -8.69 -5.65
C GLU A 235 -18.78 -7.95 -5.41
N LEU A 236 -18.85 -6.67 -5.06
CA LEU A 236 -17.67 -5.85 -4.77
C LEU A 236 -16.94 -6.36 -3.52
N THR A 237 -17.68 -6.73 -2.48
CA THR A 237 -17.10 -7.27 -1.24
C THR A 237 -16.44 -8.63 -1.48
N ASP A 238 -17.09 -9.53 -2.23
CA ASP A 238 -16.53 -10.84 -2.58
C ASP A 238 -15.26 -10.71 -3.42
N LYS A 239 -15.22 -9.75 -4.36
CA LYS A 239 -13.98 -9.39 -5.09
C LYS A 239 -12.89 -8.86 -4.16
N ALA A 240 -13.23 -7.99 -3.22
CA ALA A 240 -12.27 -7.47 -2.26
C ALA A 240 -11.66 -8.58 -1.39
N ILE A 241 -12.48 -9.53 -0.92
CA ILE A 241 -12.02 -10.71 -0.16
C ILE A 241 -11.12 -11.59 -1.02
N MET A 242 -11.50 -11.83 -2.28
CA MET A 242 -10.70 -12.66 -3.21
C MET A 242 -9.31 -12.06 -3.48
N HIS A 243 -9.22 -10.74 -3.60
CA HIS A 243 -7.96 -10.03 -3.87
C HIS A 243 -7.19 -9.66 -2.59
N TRP A 244 -7.77 -9.91 -1.42
CA TRP A 244 -7.20 -9.44 -0.17
C TRP A 244 -5.77 -9.92 0.05
N SER A 245 -4.91 -8.97 0.42
CA SER A 245 -3.57 -9.24 0.93
C SER A 245 -3.20 -8.16 1.94
N SER A 246 -2.54 -8.55 3.02
CA SER A 246 -2.16 -7.63 4.10
C SER A 246 -1.15 -6.54 3.68
N LYS A 247 -0.49 -6.71 2.54
CA LYS A 247 0.68 -5.90 2.15
C LYS A 247 0.42 -4.40 2.03
N VAL A 248 -0.67 -4.03 1.39
CA VAL A 248 -0.91 -2.64 0.98
C VAL A 248 -2.32 -2.15 1.31
N CYS A 249 -3.14 -3.02 1.87
CA CYS A 249 -4.52 -2.68 2.19
C CYS A 249 -4.65 -2.40 3.69
N PRO A 250 -5.05 -1.19 4.10
CA PRO A 250 -5.38 -0.90 5.50
C PRO A 250 -6.65 -1.62 5.96
N ILE A 251 -7.48 -2.09 5.02
CA ILE A 251 -8.72 -2.83 5.32
C ILE A 251 -8.36 -4.25 5.73
N SER A 252 -8.77 -4.68 6.91
CA SER A 252 -8.53 -6.04 7.38
C SER A 252 -9.49 -7.04 6.73
N LEU A 253 -9.11 -8.32 6.72
CA LEU A 253 -10.00 -9.37 6.23
C LEU A 253 -11.28 -9.45 7.07
N GLU A 254 -11.17 -9.22 8.37
CA GLU A 254 -12.29 -9.19 9.30
C GLU A 254 -13.29 -8.08 8.96
N GLN A 255 -12.81 -6.88 8.58
CA GLN A 255 -13.67 -5.78 8.14
C GLN A 255 -14.44 -6.14 6.85
N LEU A 256 -13.79 -6.78 5.90
CA LEU A 256 -14.44 -7.25 4.67
C LEU A 256 -15.48 -8.34 4.97
N GLN A 257 -15.13 -9.31 5.83
CA GLN A 257 -16.06 -10.38 6.24
C GLN A 257 -17.24 -9.84 7.03
N ALA A 258 -17.03 -8.84 7.89
CA ALA A 258 -18.10 -8.17 8.61
C ALA A 258 -19.06 -7.47 7.63
N LEU A 259 -18.54 -6.69 6.68
CA LEU A 259 -19.36 -6.07 5.64
C LEU A 259 -20.12 -7.14 4.83
N ARG A 260 -19.48 -8.26 4.48
CA ARG A 260 -20.13 -9.35 3.75
C ARG A 260 -21.28 -9.98 4.52
N ALA A 261 -21.11 -10.14 5.83
CA ALA A 261 -22.15 -10.70 6.71
C ALA A 261 -23.37 -9.75 6.86
N GLU A 262 -23.14 -8.42 6.87
CA GLU A 262 -24.22 -7.42 6.88
C GLU A 262 -25.06 -7.43 5.61
N LEU A 263 -24.49 -7.88 4.50
CA LEU A 263 -25.15 -7.92 3.20
C LEU A 263 -25.99 -9.19 2.96
N GLY A 264 -25.89 -10.18 3.82
CA GLY A 264 -26.67 -11.43 3.76
C GLY A 264 -26.11 -12.47 2.81
#